data_fd53cd5a97a6cef025106336486ecd93
#
_entry.id   fd53cd5a97a6cef025106336486ecd93
#
_cell.length_a   1.000
_cell.length_b   1.000
_cell.length_c   1.000
_cell.angle_alpha   90.00
_cell.angle_beta   90.00
_cell.angle_gamma   90.00
#
_symmetry.space_group_name_H-M   'P 1'
#
loop_
_entity.id
_entity.type
_entity.pdbx_description
1 polymer ?
#
loop_
_entity_poly.entity_id
_entity_poly.type
_entity_poly.pdbx_seq_one_letter_code
_entity_poly.pdbx_strand_id
1 'polypeptide(L)'
;GLDIIKSYPKGYRFTRRINDLIQNISFSINQLKSPDLINIERLPFSSEKDEYFPSITSDTSSLIYTRRDVQDENFYLVNLVNENWSEPKILKFPSNTIYNEGAYSISSDCKEVFFASCNREDGYGNCDLYYAEIINDSLWSEPINLGSSINTKAWESQPSISLDNKFLFFSS
;
A
#
# COMPACT_ATOMS: atom_id res chain seq x y z
N GLY A 1 9.48 -32.26 -14.78
CA GLY A 1 9.55 -31.45 -13.56
C GLY A 1 8.35 -31.67 -12.64
N LEU A 2 7.11 -31.65 -13.15
CA LEU A 2 5.87 -31.85 -12.38
C LEU A 2 5.71 -33.26 -11.80
N ASP A 3 6.19 -34.27 -12.50
CA ASP A 3 6.08 -35.68 -12.07
C ASP A 3 7.02 -36.02 -10.92
N ILE A 4 8.17 -35.38 -10.83
CA ILE A 4 9.12 -35.53 -9.72
C ILE A 4 8.51 -34.97 -8.41
N ILE A 5 7.78 -33.86 -8.48
CA ILE A 5 7.17 -33.21 -7.31
C ILE A 5 6.07 -34.09 -6.71
N LYS A 6 5.29 -34.82 -7.52
CA LYS A 6 4.24 -35.72 -7.06
C LYS A 6 4.76 -36.95 -6.33
N SER A 7 6.03 -37.30 -6.47
CA SER A 7 6.66 -38.45 -5.83
C SER A 7 7.11 -38.23 -4.39
N TYR A 8 7.12 -37.00 -3.87
CA TYR A 8 7.51 -36.74 -2.50
C TYR A 8 6.42 -37.09 -1.48
N PRO A 9 6.77 -37.65 -0.31
CA PRO A 9 5.81 -38.03 0.70
C PRO A 9 4.93 -36.88 1.17
N LYS A 10 3.64 -37.15 1.41
CA LYS A 10 2.74 -36.17 2.04
C LYS A 10 3.28 -35.82 3.42
N GLY A 11 3.48 -34.52 3.68
CA GLY A 11 4.03 -34.02 4.93
C GLY A 11 5.44 -33.40 4.81
N TYR A 12 6.04 -33.41 3.63
CA TYR A 12 7.30 -32.70 3.43
C TYR A 12 7.11 -31.20 3.60
N ARG A 13 8.00 -30.56 4.37
CA ARG A 13 7.97 -29.14 4.75
C ARG A 13 7.70 -28.17 3.59
N PHE A 14 8.08 -28.53 2.37
CA PHE A 14 7.93 -27.71 1.17
C PHE A 14 6.72 -28.08 0.29
N THR A 15 5.93 -29.11 0.63
CA THR A 15 4.82 -29.60 -0.22
C THR A 15 3.79 -28.50 -0.48
N ARG A 16 3.44 -27.72 0.53
CA ARG A 16 2.49 -26.61 0.38
C ARG A 16 3.00 -25.57 -0.61
N ARG A 17 4.22 -25.08 -0.43
CA ARG A 17 4.85 -24.08 -1.31
C ARG A 17 4.99 -24.55 -2.75
N ILE A 18 5.29 -25.84 -2.93
CA ILE A 18 5.37 -26.46 -4.25
C ILE A 18 3.98 -26.54 -4.91
N ASN A 19 2.95 -26.92 -4.17
CA ASN A 19 1.57 -26.95 -4.67
C ASN A 19 1.09 -25.54 -5.07
N ASP A 20 1.37 -24.54 -4.25
CA ASP A 20 1.03 -23.15 -4.55
C ASP A 20 1.74 -22.67 -5.84
N LEU A 21 3.01 -23.00 -6.02
CA LEU A 21 3.75 -22.71 -7.25
C LEU A 21 3.15 -23.43 -8.48
N ILE A 22 2.76 -24.70 -8.35
CA ILE A 22 2.10 -25.43 -9.42
C ILE A 22 0.78 -24.78 -9.81
N GLN A 23 -0.03 -24.39 -8.82
CA GLN A 23 -1.30 -23.69 -9.08
C GLN A 23 -1.08 -22.36 -9.78
N ASN A 24 -0.13 -21.56 -9.31
CA ASN A 24 0.21 -20.27 -9.91
C ASN A 24 0.70 -20.43 -11.35
N ILE A 25 1.57 -21.40 -11.62
CA ILE A 25 2.06 -21.70 -12.98
C ILE A 25 0.91 -22.17 -13.88
N SER A 26 0.05 -23.06 -13.39
CA SER A 26 -1.10 -23.55 -14.14
C SER A 26 -2.10 -22.43 -14.46
N PHE A 27 -2.35 -21.54 -13.50
CA PHE A 27 -3.16 -20.35 -13.72
C PHE A 27 -2.53 -19.45 -14.80
N SER A 28 -1.26 -19.13 -14.67
CA SER A 28 -0.54 -18.29 -15.65
C SER A 28 -0.57 -18.87 -17.07
N ILE A 29 -0.37 -20.19 -17.22
CA ILE A 29 -0.46 -20.85 -18.53
C ILE A 29 -1.88 -20.74 -19.11
N ASN A 30 -2.92 -20.87 -18.28
CA ASN A 30 -4.30 -20.74 -18.74
C ASN A 30 -4.61 -19.28 -19.16
N GLN A 31 -4.13 -18.30 -18.42
CA GLN A 31 -4.29 -16.88 -18.77
C GLN A 31 -3.57 -16.54 -20.10
N LEU A 32 -2.41 -17.11 -20.36
CA LEU A 32 -1.72 -16.92 -21.65
C LEU A 32 -2.49 -17.50 -22.85
N LYS A 33 -3.34 -18.51 -22.66
CA LYS A 33 -4.19 -19.08 -23.72
C LYS A 33 -5.40 -18.21 -24.05
N SER A 34 -5.87 -17.43 -23.10
CA SER A 34 -7.01 -16.52 -23.26
C SER A 34 -6.69 -15.23 -22.49
N PRO A 35 -5.77 -14.40 -22.98
CA PRO A 35 -5.42 -13.15 -22.31
C PRO A 35 -6.62 -12.19 -22.34
N ASP A 36 -6.94 -11.63 -21.19
CA ASP A 36 -7.82 -10.47 -21.14
C ASP A 36 -7.12 -9.31 -21.85
N LEU A 37 -7.81 -8.70 -22.80
CA LEU A 37 -7.32 -7.48 -23.44
C LEU A 37 -7.45 -6.33 -22.46
N ILE A 38 -6.44 -6.13 -21.64
CA ILE A 38 -6.37 -4.99 -20.74
C ILE A 38 -5.65 -3.86 -21.48
N ASN A 39 -6.35 -2.76 -21.70
CA ASN A 39 -5.74 -1.53 -22.18
C ASN A 39 -5.11 -0.83 -20.95
N ILE A 40 -3.78 -0.75 -20.93
CA ILE A 40 -3.06 -0.04 -19.87
C ILE A 40 -2.74 1.35 -20.38
N GLU A 41 -3.29 2.35 -19.72
CA GLU A 41 -3.06 3.75 -20.03
C GLU A 41 -2.32 4.44 -18.90
N ARG A 42 -1.45 5.37 -19.26
CA ARG A 42 -0.79 6.24 -18.30
C ARG A 42 -1.80 7.24 -17.76
N LEU A 43 -1.85 7.38 -16.44
CA LEU A 43 -2.72 8.39 -15.85
C LEU A 43 -2.26 9.81 -16.24
N PRO A 44 -3.20 10.73 -16.50
CA PRO A 44 -2.88 12.06 -17.05
C PRO A 44 -1.98 12.90 -16.12
N PHE A 45 -1.99 12.63 -14.85
CA PHE A 45 -1.18 13.32 -13.85
C PHE A 45 0.17 12.66 -13.54
N SER A 46 0.49 11.55 -14.19
CA SER A 46 1.77 10.85 -13.98
C SER A 46 2.96 11.69 -14.45
N SER A 47 4.02 11.68 -13.68
CA SER A 47 5.28 12.40 -13.97
C SER A 47 6.42 11.47 -14.39
N GLU A 48 7.61 11.98 -14.57
CA GLU A 48 8.83 11.21 -14.83
C GLU A 48 9.50 10.70 -13.53
N LYS A 49 8.86 10.95 -12.37
CA LYS A 49 9.36 10.51 -11.06
C LYS A 49 8.84 9.14 -10.72
N ASP A 50 9.42 8.51 -9.72
CA ASP A 50 8.92 7.26 -9.17
C ASP A 50 7.60 7.52 -8.43
N GLU A 51 6.53 6.89 -8.88
CA GLU A 51 5.18 7.01 -8.33
C GLU A 51 4.62 5.61 -8.05
N TYR A 52 4.18 5.36 -6.81
CA TYR A 52 3.78 4.04 -6.35
C TYR A 52 2.81 4.09 -5.17
N PHE A 53 2.33 2.93 -4.74
CA PHE A 53 1.37 2.74 -3.65
C PHE A 53 0.10 3.60 -3.78
N PRO A 54 -0.64 3.51 -4.89
CA PRO A 54 -1.88 4.26 -5.02
C PRO A 54 -2.95 3.72 -4.05
N SER A 55 -3.66 4.64 -3.41
CA SER A 55 -4.82 4.40 -2.56
C SER A 55 -5.97 5.28 -3.00
N ILE A 56 -7.09 4.67 -3.36
CA ILE A 56 -8.28 5.40 -3.79
C ILE A 56 -9.30 5.45 -2.65
N THR A 57 -9.97 6.59 -2.50
CA THR A 57 -11.06 6.73 -1.54
C THR A 57 -12.27 5.85 -1.90
N SER A 58 -13.07 5.47 -0.91
CA SER A 58 -14.22 4.57 -1.11
C SER A 58 -15.26 5.11 -2.09
N ASP A 59 -15.41 6.43 -2.19
CA ASP A 59 -16.27 7.12 -3.16
C ASP A 59 -15.62 7.32 -4.55
N THR A 60 -14.38 6.85 -4.71
CA THR A 60 -13.56 6.97 -5.92
C THR A 60 -13.26 8.41 -6.35
N SER A 61 -13.53 9.40 -5.52
CA SER A 61 -13.36 10.82 -5.85
C SER A 61 -11.92 11.31 -5.72
N SER A 62 -11.09 10.59 -4.99
CA SER A 62 -9.71 10.99 -4.70
C SER A 62 -8.76 9.80 -4.77
N LEU A 63 -7.55 10.05 -5.24
CA LEU A 63 -6.46 9.09 -5.24
C LEU A 63 -5.25 9.72 -4.57
N ILE A 64 -4.68 8.98 -3.62
CA ILE A 64 -3.46 9.35 -2.90
C ILE A 64 -2.38 8.36 -3.31
N TYR A 65 -1.19 8.84 -3.56
CA TYR A 65 -0.05 7.99 -3.93
C TYR A 65 1.25 8.56 -3.40
N THR A 66 2.25 7.69 -3.28
CA THR A 66 3.61 8.10 -2.92
C THR A 66 4.35 8.54 -4.17
N ARG A 67 5.01 9.69 -4.12
CA ARG A 67 5.97 10.16 -5.11
C ARG A 67 7.31 10.36 -4.45
N ARG A 68 8.35 9.84 -5.07
CA ARG A 68 9.73 10.07 -4.67
C ARG A 68 10.31 11.26 -5.43
N ASP A 69 10.62 12.29 -4.70
CA ASP A 69 11.41 13.41 -5.16
C ASP A 69 12.86 13.20 -4.70
N VAL A 70 13.82 13.55 -5.46
CA VAL A 70 15.28 13.33 -5.33
C VAL A 70 15.78 12.59 -4.08
N GLN A 71 15.28 12.93 -2.88
CA GLN A 71 15.68 12.33 -1.60
C GLN A 71 14.50 12.03 -0.67
N ASP A 72 13.31 12.58 -0.93
CA ASP A 72 12.16 12.49 -0.04
C ASP A 72 11.00 11.77 -0.72
N GLU A 73 10.34 10.90 0.03
CA GLU A 73 9.10 10.26 -0.34
C GLU A 73 7.95 11.00 0.34
N ASN A 74 6.99 11.46 -0.46
CA ASN A 74 5.86 12.24 0.01
C ASN A 74 4.55 11.76 -0.59
N PHE A 75 3.44 11.99 0.10
CA PHE A 75 2.11 11.71 -0.41
C PHE A 75 1.60 12.86 -1.27
N TYR A 76 1.02 12.48 -2.39
CA TYR A 76 0.34 13.36 -3.33
C TYR A 76 -1.11 12.96 -3.46
N LEU A 77 -1.97 13.96 -3.59
CA LEU A 77 -3.41 13.85 -3.77
C LEU A 77 -3.80 14.38 -5.13
N VAL A 78 -4.65 13.63 -5.83
CA VAL A 78 -5.42 14.09 -6.99
C VAL A 78 -6.89 13.83 -6.75
N ASN A 79 -7.75 14.74 -7.23
CA ASN A 79 -9.19 14.61 -7.13
C ASN A 79 -9.81 14.42 -8.53
N LEU A 80 -10.81 13.58 -8.62
CA LEU A 80 -11.61 13.39 -9.82
C LEU A 80 -12.75 14.41 -9.81
N VAL A 81 -12.70 15.38 -10.74
CA VAL A 81 -13.71 16.43 -10.87
C VAL A 81 -14.23 16.45 -12.31
N ASN A 82 -15.52 16.23 -12.48
CA ASN A 82 -16.14 16.15 -13.81
C ASN A 82 -15.38 15.21 -14.77
N GLU A 83 -15.13 13.99 -14.30
CA GLU A 83 -14.40 12.95 -15.04
C GLU A 83 -12.93 13.27 -15.38
N ASN A 84 -12.39 14.36 -14.85
CA ASN A 84 -10.98 14.74 -15.04
C ASN A 84 -10.24 14.76 -13.73
N TRP A 85 -9.02 14.20 -13.74
CA TRP A 85 -8.12 14.26 -12.59
C TRP A 85 -7.52 15.68 -12.48
N SER A 86 -7.47 16.17 -11.25
CA SER A 86 -6.81 17.44 -10.94
C SER A 86 -5.29 17.32 -11.06
N GLU A 87 -4.60 18.47 -11.09
CA GLU A 87 -3.16 18.48 -10.88
C GLU A 87 -2.80 17.91 -9.50
N PRO A 88 -1.69 17.15 -9.40
CA PRO A 88 -1.20 16.61 -8.15
C PRO A 88 -0.87 17.71 -7.14
N LYS A 89 -1.36 17.55 -5.93
CA LYS A 89 -1.01 18.42 -4.81
C LYS A 89 -0.36 17.59 -3.71
N ILE A 90 0.68 18.14 -3.12
CA ILE A 90 1.29 17.52 -1.95
C ILE A 90 0.24 17.45 -0.84
N LEU A 91 0.06 16.27 -0.28
CA LEU A 91 -0.87 16.08 0.83
C LEU A 91 -0.24 16.74 2.06
N LYS A 92 -0.86 17.84 2.51
CA LYS A 92 -0.42 18.49 3.74
C LYS A 92 -0.83 17.63 4.89
N PHE A 93 -0.07 17.48 5.90
CA PHE A 93 -0.40 16.81 7.13
C PHE A 93 -1.54 15.71 7.09
N PRO A 94 -1.51 14.65 7.91
CA PRO A 94 -0.52 14.41 8.98
C PRO A 94 0.74 13.68 8.51
N SER A 95 0.77 13.33 7.27
CA SER A 95 1.61 12.25 6.77
C SER A 95 2.87 12.72 6.03
N ASN A 96 2.97 13.99 5.63
CA ASN A 96 4.20 14.50 5.03
C ASN A 96 5.01 15.30 6.06
N THR A 97 6.14 14.76 6.44
CA THR A 97 7.06 15.33 7.43
C THR A 97 8.46 15.51 6.83
N ILE A 98 9.47 15.64 7.65
CA ILE A 98 10.87 15.64 7.23
C ILE A 98 11.44 14.22 7.02
N TYR A 99 10.61 13.20 7.24
CA TYR A 99 10.97 11.79 7.08
C TYR A 99 10.45 11.26 5.74
N ASN A 100 10.81 10.03 5.41
CA ASN A 100 10.27 9.34 4.24
C ASN A 100 8.96 8.67 4.61
N GLU A 101 7.88 9.08 3.97
CA GLU A 101 6.56 8.52 4.13
C GLU A 101 6.15 7.74 2.88
N GLY A 102 5.61 6.54 3.09
CA GLY A 102 5.14 5.70 2.00
C GLY A 102 3.95 4.82 2.36
N ALA A 103 3.30 4.28 1.33
CA ALA A 103 2.23 3.31 1.47
C ALA A 103 1.06 3.82 2.35
N TYR A 104 0.27 4.71 1.80
CA TYR A 104 -0.91 5.31 2.43
C TYR A 104 -2.12 4.39 2.35
N SER A 105 -2.86 4.25 3.43
CA SER A 105 -4.17 3.59 3.45
C SER A 105 -5.16 4.42 4.27
N ILE A 106 -6.33 4.67 3.71
CA ILE A 106 -7.38 5.45 4.35
C ILE A 106 -8.59 4.57 4.67
N SER A 107 -9.23 4.81 5.81
CA SER A 107 -10.48 4.15 6.18
C SER A 107 -11.62 4.48 5.21
N SER A 108 -12.63 3.62 5.16
CA SER A 108 -13.76 3.78 4.22
C SER A 108 -14.58 5.03 4.45
N ASP A 109 -14.59 5.56 5.67
CA ASP A 109 -15.24 6.83 6.05
C ASP A 109 -14.30 8.04 5.96
N CYS A 110 -13.07 7.84 5.48
CA CYS A 110 -12.03 8.86 5.31
C CYS A 110 -11.63 9.58 6.62
N LYS A 111 -11.81 8.94 7.78
CA LYS A 111 -11.50 9.55 9.09
C LYS A 111 -10.21 9.08 9.71
N GLU A 112 -9.67 7.97 9.24
CA GLU A 112 -8.46 7.35 9.77
C GLU A 112 -7.49 7.07 8.64
N VAL A 113 -6.21 7.29 8.90
CA VAL A 113 -5.16 6.99 7.95
C VAL A 113 -4.07 6.16 8.61
N PHE A 114 -3.57 5.20 7.86
CA PHE A 114 -2.43 4.37 8.20
C PHE A 114 -1.36 4.55 7.13
N PHE A 115 -0.12 4.70 7.55
CA PHE A 115 0.99 4.87 6.62
C PHE A 115 2.30 4.38 7.24
N ALA A 116 3.29 4.12 6.39
CA ALA A 116 4.64 3.84 6.84
C ALA A 116 5.46 5.13 6.87
N SER A 117 6.26 5.30 7.92
CA SER A 117 7.26 6.35 8.00
C SER A 117 8.59 5.80 8.51
N CYS A 118 9.68 6.24 7.91
CA CYS A 118 10.99 5.66 8.13
C CYS A 118 11.92 6.63 8.88
N ASN A 119 12.79 6.03 9.71
CA ASN A 119 13.85 6.76 10.44
C ASN A 119 13.32 7.84 11.41
N ARG A 120 12.12 7.69 11.93
CA ARG A 120 11.59 8.61 12.94
C ARG A 120 12.21 8.33 14.31
N GLU A 121 12.34 9.38 15.11
CA GLU A 121 12.92 9.30 16.46
C GLU A 121 12.07 8.46 17.43
N ASP A 122 10.74 8.40 17.19
CA ASP A 122 9.78 7.61 17.97
C ASP A 122 9.55 6.20 17.40
N GLY A 123 10.37 5.78 16.41
CA GLY A 123 10.28 4.48 15.75
C GLY A 123 10.89 3.35 16.54
N TYR A 124 10.43 2.12 16.29
CA TYR A 124 10.98 0.87 16.81
C TYR A 124 12.02 0.26 15.88
N GLY A 125 11.85 0.47 14.55
CA GLY A 125 12.68 -0.09 13.51
C GLY A 125 13.12 0.95 12.47
N ASN A 126 13.46 0.46 11.29
CA ASN A 126 13.85 1.33 10.19
C ASN A 126 12.64 2.07 9.58
N CYS A 127 11.54 1.35 9.40
CA CYS A 127 10.25 1.91 8.97
C CYS A 127 9.16 1.28 9.83
N ASP A 128 8.30 2.11 10.36
CA ASP A 128 7.20 1.73 11.24
C ASP A 128 5.87 2.18 10.67
N LEU A 129 4.80 1.53 11.11
CA LEU A 129 3.43 1.94 10.83
C LEU A 129 2.95 2.98 11.82
N TYR A 130 2.33 4.02 11.28
CA TYR A 130 1.75 5.14 12.00
C TYR A 130 0.26 5.26 11.68
N TYR A 131 -0.44 5.89 12.58
CA TYR A 131 -1.87 6.16 12.53
C TYR A 131 -2.13 7.63 12.81
N ALA A 132 -3.11 8.21 12.11
CA ALA A 132 -3.69 9.50 12.46
C ALA A 132 -5.19 9.49 12.19
N GLU A 133 -5.94 10.29 12.95
CA GLU A 133 -7.38 10.43 12.81
C GLU A 133 -7.80 11.90 12.65
N ILE A 134 -8.95 12.10 12.01
CA ILE A 134 -9.54 13.41 11.88
C ILE A 134 -10.19 13.81 13.22
N ILE A 135 -9.75 14.93 13.79
CA ILE A 135 -10.28 15.47 15.04
C ILE A 135 -11.56 16.29 14.76
N ASN A 136 -11.56 17.02 13.66
CA ASN A 136 -12.72 17.76 13.16
C ASN A 136 -12.58 17.95 11.64
N ASP A 137 -13.56 18.56 10.99
CA ASP A 137 -13.71 18.62 9.52
C ASP A 137 -12.45 18.97 8.70
N SER A 138 -11.40 19.44 9.34
CA SER A 138 -10.16 19.85 8.64
C SER A 138 -8.88 19.67 9.47
N LEU A 139 -8.97 19.15 10.68
CA LEU A 139 -7.83 18.96 11.58
C LEU A 139 -7.59 17.49 11.86
N TRP A 140 -6.40 17.03 11.53
CA TRP A 140 -5.91 15.70 11.85
C TRP A 140 -5.13 15.68 13.17
N SER A 141 -5.10 14.54 13.83
CA SER A 141 -4.21 14.31 14.97
C SER A 141 -2.75 14.27 14.52
N GLU A 142 -1.83 14.50 15.46
CA GLU A 142 -0.43 14.13 15.23
C GLU A 142 -0.34 12.61 14.98
N PRO A 143 0.58 12.15 14.10
CA PRO A 143 0.79 10.74 13.86
C PRO A 143 1.21 10.00 15.12
N ILE A 144 0.60 8.86 15.37
CA ILE A 144 0.89 7.98 16.50
C ILE A 144 1.51 6.69 15.98
N ASN A 145 2.68 6.32 16.50
CA ASN A 145 3.30 5.02 16.22
C ASN A 145 2.39 3.89 16.74
N LEU A 146 2.13 2.85 15.94
CA LEU A 146 1.25 1.73 16.33
C LEU A 146 1.83 0.82 17.43
N GLY A 147 3.02 1.11 17.89
CA GLY A 147 3.64 0.49 19.04
C GLY A 147 4.21 -0.91 18.79
N SER A 148 4.86 -1.45 19.82
CA SER A 148 5.64 -2.70 19.75
C SER A 148 4.82 -3.97 19.51
N SER A 149 3.49 -3.90 19.54
CA SER A 149 2.63 -5.04 19.16
C SER A 149 2.49 -5.20 17.64
N ILE A 150 2.78 -4.14 16.88
CA ILE A 150 2.73 -4.07 15.42
C ILE A 150 4.14 -3.84 14.87
N ASN A 151 4.81 -2.81 15.36
CA ASN A 151 6.13 -2.39 14.89
C ASN A 151 7.25 -3.15 15.61
N THR A 152 8.23 -3.59 14.85
CA THR A 152 9.36 -4.38 15.34
C THR A 152 10.67 -3.63 15.11
N LYS A 153 11.81 -4.29 15.34
CA LYS A 153 13.14 -3.75 14.99
C LYS A 153 13.46 -3.86 13.49
N ALA A 154 12.58 -4.50 12.73
CA ALA A 154 12.75 -4.73 11.31
C ALA A 154 12.15 -3.58 10.49
N TRP A 155 11.24 -3.89 9.62
CA TRP A 155 10.64 -2.95 8.68
C TRP A 155 9.17 -3.35 8.48
N GLU A 156 8.26 -2.48 8.86
CA GLU A 156 6.84 -2.63 8.64
C GLU A 156 6.37 -1.60 7.63
N SER A 157 5.56 -2.04 6.66
CA SER A 157 5.07 -1.17 5.59
C SER A 157 3.81 -1.72 4.90
N GLN A 158 3.33 -0.98 3.92
CA GLN A 158 2.21 -1.34 3.05
C GLN A 158 0.94 -1.66 3.84
N PRO A 159 0.51 -0.77 4.76
CA PRO A 159 -0.75 -0.95 5.45
C PRO A 159 -1.92 -0.94 4.48
N SER A 160 -2.92 -1.76 4.76
CA SER A 160 -4.18 -1.80 4.04
C SER A 160 -5.31 -2.07 5.02
N ILE A 161 -6.16 -1.06 5.25
CA ILE A 161 -7.34 -1.18 6.11
C ILE A 161 -8.48 -1.84 5.34
N SER A 162 -9.21 -2.77 5.98
CA SER A 162 -10.39 -3.38 5.38
C SER A 162 -11.53 -2.38 5.24
N LEU A 163 -12.45 -2.62 4.28
CA LEU A 163 -13.61 -1.74 4.05
C LEU A 163 -14.55 -1.60 5.27
N ASP A 164 -14.57 -2.59 6.15
CA ASP A 164 -15.34 -2.54 7.40
C ASP A 164 -14.56 -1.92 8.58
N ASN A 165 -13.36 -1.41 8.31
CA ASN A 165 -12.45 -0.75 9.26
C ASN A 165 -12.04 -1.63 10.46
N LYS A 166 -12.12 -2.98 10.35
CA LYS A 166 -11.83 -3.88 11.48
C LYS A 166 -10.47 -4.54 11.43
N PHE A 167 -9.86 -4.62 10.26
CA PHE A 167 -8.61 -5.32 10.05
C PHE A 167 -7.60 -4.44 9.33
N LEU A 168 -6.39 -4.40 9.86
CA LEU A 168 -5.23 -3.79 9.22
C LEU A 168 -4.31 -4.91 8.73
N PHE A 169 -4.09 -4.96 7.42
CA PHE A 169 -3.11 -5.85 6.78
C PHE A 169 -1.83 -5.06 6.53
N PHE A 170 -0.68 -5.67 6.66
CA PHE A 170 0.60 -5.03 6.40
C PHE A 170 1.70 -6.05 6.10
N SER A 171 2.85 -5.57 5.61
CA SER A 171 4.08 -6.35 5.43
C SER A 171 5.03 -6.11 6.60
N SER A 172 5.67 -7.21 7.08
CA SER A 172 6.69 -7.20 8.12
C SER A 172 7.77 -8.24 7.82
#